data_e32a8320a2a0427c8987280960583cab
#
_entry.id   e32a8320a2a0427c8987280960583cab
#
_cell.length_a   1.000
_cell.length_b   1.000
_cell.length_c   1.000
_cell.angle_alpha   90.00
_cell.angle_beta   90.00
_cell.angle_gamma   90.00
#
_symmetry.space_group_name_H-M   'P 1'
#
loop_
_entity.id
_entity.type
_entity.pdbx_description
1 polymer ?
#
loop_
_entity_poly.entity_id
_entity_poly.type
_entity_poly.pdbx_seq_one_letter_code
_entity_poly.pdbx_strand_id
1 'polypeptide(L)'
;MTKFTPLAMTKRLVAFDTTSRGSNLDLIEFATSYLQDLGIDATLIHNAEKTKANLFATIGPTDVPGVVLSGHTDVVPVDGQDWTTAPFDPVRSGSRLFGRGTSDMKSFIATALALAPDMIAADLKMPIHFAFSYDEEVGCLGVHGIISHLSKISPLPRAVIVGEPTDMKVVNAHKGVFAYRTSVLGFEAHSSATHVGVNAVMYAAQLVSYLSELAADQRDYHGKHHRFEPPYTTVHVGTIQGGTALNIIPKECSFVWEYRLIPGENEDAILKKFSNYAEDVVLPKMKEVSEQTAIITERLGRVAPLVPEPDSPAETLAMMLAGTNRAEAVSYGTEGGIFQEAGVPTVVCGPGNILQAHRPNEYIEIAQINACEQFLRRLIEVAATQSV
;
A
#
# COMPACT_ATOMS: atom_id res chain seq x y z
N MET A 1 13.26 29.96 -12.59
CA MET A 1 13.11 28.56 -12.11
C MET A 1 13.14 27.61 -13.30
N THR A 2 13.86 26.51 -13.17
CA THR A 2 13.86 25.47 -14.21
C THR A 2 12.55 24.69 -14.12
N LYS A 3 11.69 24.80 -15.13
CA LYS A 3 10.45 24.02 -15.22
C LYS A 3 10.83 22.58 -15.52
N PHE A 4 10.54 21.66 -14.60
CA PHE A 4 10.74 20.23 -14.85
C PHE A 4 9.64 19.71 -15.80
N THR A 5 10.01 18.85 -16.75
CA THR A 5 9.03 17.97 -17.39
C THR A 5 8.70 16.79 -16.50
N PRO A 6 7.52 16.13 -16.62
CA PRO A 6 7.21 14.93 -15.83
C PRO A 6 8.32 13.88 -15.88
N LEU A 7 8.87 13.61 -17.05
CA LEU A 7 10.00 12.65 -17.20
C LEU A 7 11.27 13.10 -16.45
N ALA A 8 11.60 14.39 -16.49
CA ALA A 8 12.77 14.91 -15.78
C ALA A 8 12.58 14.88 -14.25
N MET A 9 11.38 15.21 -13.78
CA MET A 9 11.01 15.10 -12.36
C MET A 9 11.02 13.64 -11.89
N THR A 10 10.48 12.70 -12.70
CA THR A 10 10.54 11.25 -12.40
C THR A 10 11.99 10.80 -12.22
N LYS A 11 12.88 11.17 -13.13
CA LYS A 11 14.30 10.85 -12.98
C LYS A 11 14.89 11.41 -11.70
N ARG A 12 14.52 12.63 -11.33
CA ARG A 12 15.01 13.27 -10.11
C ARG A 12 14.53 12.55 -8.85
N LEU A 13 13.23 12.18 -8.78
CA LEU A 13 12.69 11.50 -7.60
C LEU A 13 13.17 10.06 -7.46
N VAL A 14 13.32 9.33 -8.58
CA VAL A 14 13.87 7.97 -8.58
C VAL A 14 15.31 7.93 -8.10
N ALA A 15 16.10 8.99 -8.32
CA ALA A 15 17.48 9.08 -7.87
C ALA A 15 17.64 9.15 -6.34
N PHE A 16 16.59 9.39 -5.58
CA PHE A 16 16.60 9.26 -4.13
C PHE A 16 16.36 7.79 -3.73
N ASP A 17 17.30 7.20 -2.98
CA ASP A 17 17.06 5.91 -2.32
C ASP A 17 16.17 6.14 -1.10
N THR A 18 14.91 5.83 -1.28
CA THR A 18 13.88 5.90 -0.24
C THR A 18 13.35 4.51 0.11
N THR A 19 14.22 3.50 0.08
CA THR A 19 13.86 2.14 0.55
C THR A 19 13.23 2.24 1.94
N SER A 20 12.08 1.56 2.16
CA SER A 20 11.23 1.74 3.36
C SER A 20 11.97 1.52 4.70
N ARG A 21 13.09 0.77 4.71
CA ARG A 21 13.95 0.64 5.90
C ARG A 21 14.79 1.89 6.19
N GLY A 22 14.92 2.81 5.24
CA GLY A 22 15.68 4.07 5.34
C GLY A 22 14.80 5.28 5.56
N SER A 23 15.39 6.46 5.37
CA SER A 23 14.70 7.75 5.44
C SER A 23 14.19 8.17 4.05
N ASN A 24 13.05 8.87 4.00
CA ASN A 24 12.57 9.53 2.79
C ASN A 24 12.84 11.06 2.82
N LEU A 25 13.51 11.57 3.85
CA LEU A 25 13.63 13.01 4.10
C LEU A 25 14.32 13.77 2.95
N ASP A 26 15.35 13.21 2.32
CA ASP A 26 16.04 13.89 1.21
C ASP A 26 15.08 14.15 0.03
N LEU A 27 14.19 13.21 -0.28
CA LEU A 27 13.16 13.39 -1.29
C LEU A 27 12.12 14.42 -0.85
N ILE A 28 11.69 14.36 0.42
CA ILE A 28 10.71 15.28 1.00
C ILE A 28 11.25 16.71 1.06
N GLU A 29 12.50 16.88 1.45
CA GLU A 29 13.19 18.21 1.46
C GLU A 29 13.29 18.79 0.06
N PHE A 30 13.65 17.95 -0.93
CA PHE A 30 13.65 18.38 -2.33
C PHE A 30 12.24 18.81 -2.80
N ALA A 31 11.20 18.01 -2.53
CA ALA A 31 9.82 18.33 -2.92
C ALA A 31 9.32 19.61 -2.22
N THR A 32 9.62 19.74 -0.92
CA THR A 32 9.27 20.92 -0.12
C THR A 32 9.93 22.18 -0.68
N SER A 33 11.25 22.14 -0.91
CA SER A 33 12.01 23.27 -1.46
C SER A 33 11.49 23.66 -2.85
N TYR A 34 11.17 22.67 -3.69
CA TYR A 34 10.60 22.90 -5.01
C TYR A 34 9.24 23.62 -4.94
N LEU A 35 8.35 23.20 -4.01
CA LEU A 35 7.06 23.83 -3.79
C LEU A 35 7.20 25.23 -3.19
N GLN A 36 8.08 25.43 -2.23
CA GLN A 36 8.38 26.74 -1.64
C GLN A 36 8.90 27.75 -2.67
N ASP A 37 9.76 27.32 -3.59
CA ASP A 37 10.24 28.12 -4.71
C ASP A 37 9.10 28.59 -5.64
N LEU A 38 8.00 27.87 -5.66
CA LEU A 38 6.76 28.19 -6.39
C LEU A 38 5.77 29.01 -5.54
N GLY A 39 6.10 29.32 -4.28
CA GLY A 39 5.22 30.03 -3.34
C GLY A 39 4.15 29.15 -2.70
N ILE A 40 4.33 27.83 -2.70
CA ILE A 40 3.42 26.85 -2.08
C ILE A 40 4.02 26.38 -0.77
N ASP A 41 3.29 26.58 0.33
CA ASP A 41 3.67 26.05 1.64
C ASP A 41 3.29 24.57 1.74
N ALA A 42 4.24 23.76 2.24
CA ALA A 42 4.03 22.35 2.51
C ALA A 42 4.08 22.07 4.03
N THR A 43 3.12 21.30 4.51
CA THR A 43 3.09 20.78 5.88
C THR A 43 3.80 19.42 5.90
N LEU A 44 4.85 19.30 6.75
CA LEU A 44 5.53 18.03 6.99
C LEU A 44 4.98 17.35 8.23
N ILE A 45 4.61 16.08 8.08
CA ILE A 45 4.05 15.25 9.15
C ILE A 45 5.04 14.12 9.41
N HIS A 46 5.89 14.32 10.43
CA HIS A 46 6.96 13.40 10.77
C HIS A 46 6.45 12.16 11.53
N ASN A 47 7.16 11.03 11.38
CA ASN A 47 7.06 9.91 12.31
C ASN A 47 7.62 10.30 13.70
N ALA A 48 7.41 9.45 14.70
CA ALA A 48 7.81 9.74 16.09
C ALA A 48 9.33 9.98 16.23
N GLU A 49 10.12 9.25 15.48
CA GLU A 49 11.60 9.33 15.47
C GLU A 49 12.14 10.49 14.64
N LYS A 50 11.28 11.18 13.88
CA LYS A 50 11.64 12.26 12.94
C LYS A 50 12.64 11.84 11.86
N THR A 51 12.63 10.56 11.50
CA THR A 51 13.47 9.98 10.45
C THR A 51 12.76 9.93 9.11
N LYS A 52 11.43 10.10 9.11
CA LYS A 52 10.57 10.11 7.92
C LYS A 52 9.52 11.20 8.04
N ALA A 53 8.99 11.65 6.90
CA ALA A 53 7.89 12.59 6.88
C ALA A 53 6.94 12.34 5.70
N ASN A 54 5.64 12.57 5.93
CA ASN A 54 4.69 12.84 4.87
C ASN A 54 4.79 14.31 4.46
N LEU A 55 4.41 14.60 3.22
CA LEU A 55 4.23 15.96 2.73
C LEU A 55 2.76 16.18 2.39
N PHE A 56 2.18 17.26 2.92
CA PHE A 56 0.87 17.76 2.49
C PHE A 56 0.99 19.19 2.01
N ALA A 57 0.46 19.47 0.81
CA ALA A 57 0.45 20.83 0.25
C ALA A 57 -0.86 21.09 -0.48
N THR A 58 -1.28 22.36 -0.55
CA THR A 58 -2.53 22.77 -1.20
C THR A 58 -2.24 23.86 -2.25
N ILE A 59 -2.80 23.69 -3.44
CA ILE A 59 -2.79 24.69 -4.52
C ILE A 59 -4.23 25.09 -4.82
N GLY A 60 -4.55 26.36 -4.72
CA GLY A 60 -5.90 26.92 -4.92
C GLY A 60 -6.59 27.32 -3.62
N PRO A 61 -7.93 27.57 -3.66
CA PRO A 61 -8.69 28.02 -2.50
C PRO A 61 -8.75 26.94 -1.41
N THR A 62 -8.91 27.36 -0.13
CA THR A 62 -8.93 26.41 1.01
C THR A 62 -10.31 26.29 1.66
N ASP A 63 -11.30 27.03 1.17
CA ASP A 63 -12.66 27.13 1.70
C ASP A 63 -13.69 26.31 0.92
N VAL A 64 -13.24 25.54 -0.07
CA VAL A 64 -14.08 24.64 -0.88
C VAL A 64 -13.48 23.25 -0.95
N PRO A 65 -14.31 22.18 -1.12
CA PRO A 65 -13.82 20.80 -1.20
C PRO A 65 -12.92 20.58 -2.42
N GLY A 66 -11.71 20.07 -2.19
CA GLY A 66 -10.71 19.82 -3.23
C GLY A 66 -10.56 18.36 -3.64
N VAL A 67 -9.53 18.10 -4.44
CA VAL A 67 -9.10 16.76 -4.85
C VAL A 67 -7.71 16.49 -4.30
N VAL A 68 -7.53 15.35 -3.64
CA VAL A 68 -6.22 14.90 -3.15
C VAL A 68 -5.57 14.00 -4.19
N LEU A 69 -4.34 14.32 -4.56
CA LEU A 69 -3.42 13.43 -5.28
C LEU A 69 -2.52 12.75 -4.27
N SER A 70 -2.76 11.46 -4.03
CA SER A 70 -2.03 10.66 -3.05
C SER A 70 -1.02 9.75 -3.72
N GLY A 71 0.15 9.63 -3.08
CA GLY A 71 1.17 8.67 -3.49
C GLY A 71 2.23 8.48 -2.43
N HIS A 72 2.84 7.28 -2.41
CA HIS A 72 3.92 6.98 -1.47
C HIS A 72 5.30 7.29 -2.07
N THR A 73 6.21 7.70 -1.20
CA THR A 73 7.58 8.10 -1.56
C THR A 73 8.59 6.98 -1.36
N ASP A 74 8.26 6.00 -0.53
CA ASP A 74 9.11 4.85 -0.27
C ASP A 74 9.05 3.80 -1.39
N VAL A 75 9.98 2.87 -1.35
CA VAL A 75 10.10 1.78 -2.33
C VAL A 75 10.60 0.52 -1.63
N VAL A 76 10.27 -0.66 -2.19
CA VAL A 76 10.78 -1.94 -1.69
C VAL A 76 12.30 -2.07 -1.87
N PRO A 77 12.98 -2.88 -1.02
CA PRO A 77 14.41 -3.16 -1.14
C PRO A 77 14.81 -3.73 -2.51
N VAL A 78 16.06 -3.47 -2.90
CA VAL A 78 16.68 -4.00 -4.12
C VAL A 78 17.72 -5.10 -3.82
N ASP A 79 17.94 -5.39 -2.54
CA ASP A 79 18.92 -6.36 -2.09
C ASP A 79 18.63 -7.75 -2.63
N GLY A 80 19.66 -8.43 -3.10
CA GLY A 80 19.55 -9.78 -3.66
C GLY A 80 18.84 -9.88 -5.01
N GLN A 81 18.55 -8.75 -5.66
CA GLN A 81 17.96 -8.69 -6.99
C GLN A 81 19.03 -8.46 -8.08
N ASP A 82 18.91 -9.16 -9.20
CA ASP A 82 19.82 -9.02 -10.34
C ASP A 82 19.43 -7.82 -11.23
N TRP A 83 19.95 -6.63 -10.89
CA TRP A 83 19.75 -5.42 -11.68
C TRP A 83 20.81 -5.29 -12.79
N THR A 84 20.39 -4.94 -13.99
CA THR A 84 21.29 -4.64 -15.13
C THR A 84 21.72 -3.17 -15.16
N THR A 85 20.99 -2.28 -14.46
CA THR A 85 21.30 -0.86 -14.26
C THR A 85 21.30 -0.54 -12.76
N ALA A 86 21.92 0.56 -12.35
CA ALA A 86 21.80 0.99 -10.95
C ALA A 86 20.34 1.36 -10.64
N PRO A 87 19.72 0.79 -9.59
CA PRO A 87 18.30 0.98 -9.30
C PRO A 87 17.88 2.43 -9.09
N PHE A 88 18.76 3.25 -8.51
CA PHE A 88 18.56 4.66 -8.19
C PHE A 88 19.32 5.63 -9.12
N ASP A 89 19.81 5.13 -10.28
CA ASP A 89 20.32 5.97 -11.37
C ASP A 89 19.44 5.71 -12.61
N PRO A 90 18.30 6.43 -12.76
CA PRO A 90 17.27 6.07 -13.73
C PRO A 90 17.73 6.26 -15.17
N VAL A 91 17.74 5.17 -15.93
CA VAL A 91 18.21 5.10 -17.31
C VAL A 91 17.05 4.99 -18.29
N ARG A 92 17.02 5.91 -19.26
CA ARG A 92 16.12 5.79 -20.41
C ARG A 92 16.71 4.86 -21.46
N SER A 93 15.95 3.86 -21.86
CA SER A 93 16.25 3.00 -23.01
C SER A 93 15.02 2.87 -23.91
N GLY A 94 15.09 3.39 -25.10
CA GLY A 94 13.93 3.44 -26.02
C GLY A 94 12.74 4.19 -25.45
N SER A 95 11.60 3.50 -25.37
CA SER A 95 10.34 4.00 -24.81
C SER A 95 10.23 3.87 -23.28
N ARG A 96 11.25 3.29 -22.60
CA ARG A 96 11.20 2.94 -21.17
C ARG A 96 12.15 3.79 -20.34
N LEU A 97 11.74 4.05 -19.11
CA LEU A 97 12.60 4.57 -18.05
C LEU A 97 12.76 3.47 -16.99
N PHE A 98 13.98 3.00 -16.79
CA PHE A 98 14.34 1.99 -15.79
C PHE A 98 14.79 2.63 -14.51
N GLY A 99 14.40 2.04 -13.36
CA GLY A 99 14.78 2.44 -12.02
C GLY A 99 13.74 2.01 -11.00
N ARG A 100 14.16 1.78 -9.74
CA ARG A 100 13.27 1.42 -8.64
C ARG A 100 12.35 2.59 -8.30
N GLY A 101 11.03 2.34 -8.23
CA GLY A 101 10.02 3.36 -8.00
C GLY A 101 9.57 4.09 -9.27
N THR A 102 10.03 3.68 -10.46
CA THR A 102 9.55 4.28 -11.71
C THR A 102 8.09 3.94 -11.99
N SER A 103 7.65 2.72 -11.70
CA SER A 103 6.28 2.26 -11.82
C SER A 103 5.53 2.39 -10.50
N ASP A 104 6.19 2.07 -9.39
CA ASP A 104 5.63 2.00 -8.05
C ASP A 104 6.38 2.93 -7.09
N MET A 105 5.89 4.20 -6.84
CA MET A 105 4.94 4.94 -7.70
C MET A 105 5.39 6.39 -7.90
N LYS A 106 6.73 6.63 -7.85
CA LYS A 106 7.32 7.99 -7.92
C LYS A 106 6.97 8.75 -9.20
N SER A 107 6.61 8.06 -10.31
CA SER A 107 6.22 8.75 -11.55
C SER A 107 4.92 9.53 -11.42
N PHE A 108 3.96 9.07 -10.60
CA PHE A 108 2.74 9.82 -10.32
C PHE A 108 3.06 11.10 -9.53
N ILE A 109 3.80 10.97 -8.42
CA ILE A 109 4.26 12.10 -7.60
C ILE A 109 5.03 13.11 -8.45
N ALA A 110 5.96 12.62 -9.27
CA ALA A 110 6.76 13.43 -10.16
C ALA A 110 5.92 14.20 -11.18
N THR A 111 4.88 13.56 -11.73
CA THR A 111 3.97 14.22 -12.68
C THR A 111 3.15 15.31 -11.98
N ALA A 112 2.65 15.04 -10.77
CA ALA A 112 1.92 16.02 -9.97
C ALA A 112 2.81 17.24 -9.64
N LEU A 113 4.02 17.02 -9.13
CA LEU A 113 4.97 18.09 -8.85
C LEU A 113 5.36 18.89 -10.11
N ALA A 114 5.62 18.23 -11.23
CA ALA A 114 6.00 18.90 -12.48
C ALA A 114 4.90 19.82 -13.00
N LEU A 115 3.63 19.52 -12.71
CA LEU A 115 2.46 20.32 -13.11
C LEU A 115 2.05 21.37 -12.07
N ALA A 116 2.70 21.46 -10.91
CA ALA A 116 2.39 22.49 -9.92
C ALA A 116 2.45 23.93 -10.47
N PRO A 117 3.42 24.32 -11.34
CA PRO A 117 3.39 25.64 -11.99
C PRO A 117 2.16 25.87 -12.86
N ASP A 118 1.68 24.83 -13.54
CA ASP A 118 0.49 24.93 -14.41
C ASP A 118 -0.79 25.04 -13.55
N MET A 119 -0.84 24.35 -12.39
CA MET A 119 -1.93 24.46 -11.40
C MET A 119 -2.02 25.90 -10.84
N ILE A 120 -0.89 26.51 -10.50
CA ILE A 120 -0.85 27.91 -10.02
C ILE A 120 -1.33 28.86 -11.10
N ALA A 121 -0.86 28.69 -12.34
CA ALA A 121 -1.20 29.57 -13.46
C ALA A 121 -2.68 29.48 -13.88
N ALA A 122 -3.37 28.38 -13.55
CA ALA A 122 -4.75 28.12 -13.94
C ALA A 122 -5.79 28.83 -13.07
N ASP A 123 -5.42 29.54 -11.99
CA ASP A 123 -6.34 30.20 -11.06
C ASP A 123 -7.48 29.29 -10.61
N LEU A 124 -7.11 28.21 -9.93
CA LEU A 124 -8.00 27.11 -9.55
C LEU A 124 -9.20 27.60 -8.72
N LYS A 125 -10.40 27.14 -9.02
CA LYS A 125 -11.64 27.36 -8.26
C LYS A 125 -11.91 26.19 -7.29
N MET A 126 -11.28 25.05 -7.52
CA MET A 126 -11.26 23.87 -6.65
C MET A 126 -9.81 23.54 -6.31
N PRO A 127 -9.44 23.38 -5.04
CA PRO A 127 -8.05 23.12 -4.70
C PRO A 127 -7.61 21.70 -5.11
N ILE A 128 -6.33 21.61 -5.44
CA ILE A 128 -5.64 20.34 -5.61
C ILE A 128 -4.66 20.19 -4.44
N HIS A 129 -4.78 19.09 -3.71
CA HIS A 129 -3.92 18.78 -2.58
C HIS A 129 -2.91 17.68 -2.97
N PHE A 130 -1.67 17.83 -2.57
CA PHE A 130 -0.66 16.79 -2.61
C PHE A 130 -0.59 16.11 -1.25
N ALA A 131 -0.66 14.79 -1.23
CA ALA A 131 -0.56 13.96 -0.05
C ALA A 131 0.46 12.85 -0.32
N PHE A 132 1.72 13.07 0.04
CA PHE A 132 2.80 12.13 -0.21
C PHE A 132 3.21 11.46 1.08
N SER A 133 3.05 10.14 1.12
CA SER A 133 3.26 9.32 2.31
C SER A 133 4.63 8.63 2.34
N TYR A 134 4.97 8.06 3.48
CA TYR A 134 6.08 7.12 3.69
C TYR A 134 5.54 5.79 4.19
N ASP A 135 6.35 4.71 4.05
CA ASP A 135 6.06 3.38 4.58
C ASP A 135 4.73 2.78 4.11
N GLU A 136 4.34 3.03 2.87
CA GLU A 136 3.25 2.32 2.23
C GLU A 136 3.59 0.85 2.07
N GLU A 137 4.78 0.53 1.57
CA GLU A 137 5.30 -0.78 1.22
C GLU A 137 5.45 -1.74 2.42
N VAL A 138 5.37 -1.20 3.63
CA VAL A 138 5.44 -1.95 4.89
C VAL A 138 4.12 -1.92 5.67
N GLY A 139 3.01 -1.64 4.99
CA GLY A 139 1.66 -1.72 5.53
C GLY A 139 0.93 -0.39 5.67
N CYS A 140 1.21 0.58 4.79
CA CYS A 140 0.54 1.89 4.73
C CYS A 140 0.64 2.67 6.05
N LEU A 141 1.82 2.65 6.72
CA LEU A 141 1.96 3.22 8.07
C LEU A 141 1.89 4.75 8.08
N GLY A 142 2.48 5.39 7.08
CA GLY A 142 2.59 6.86 7.02
C GLY A 142 1.27 7.56 6.78
N VAL A 143 0.37 6.98 5.99
CA VAL A 143 -0.90 7.61 5.59
C VAL A 143 -1.79 8.00 6.77
N HIS A 144 -1.70 7.31 7.91
CA HIS A 144 -2.46 7.65 9.11
C HIS A 144 -2.16 9.07 9.63
N GLY A 145 -0.92 9.55 9.44
CA GLY A 145 -0.55 10.93 9.71
C GLY A 145 -1.28 11.91 8.78
N ILE A 146 -1.40 11.58 7.50
CA ILE A 146 -2.15 12.36 6.51
C ILE A 146 -3.65 12.37 6.88
N ILE A 147 -4.23 11.22 7.21
CA ILE A 147 -5.64 11.13 7.66
C ILE A 147 -5.89 12.02 8.89
N SER A 148 -4.99 11.97 9.88
CA SER A 148 -5.07 12.84 11.06
C SER A 148 -4.96 14.34 10.71
N HIS A 149 -4.23 14.69 9.66
CA HIS A 149 -4.16 16.06 9.15
C HIS A 149 -5.44 16.45 8.42
N LEU A 150 -5.95 15.60 7.53
CA LEU A 150 -7.20 15.81 6.77
C LEU A 150 -8.41 15.98 7.70
N SER A 151 -8.48 15.28 8.83
CA SER A 151 -9.57 15.43 9.81
C SER A 151 -9.67 16.84 10.43
N LYS A 152 -8.63 17.67 10.27
CA LYS A 152 -8.57 19.05 10.74
C LYS A 152 -8.86 20.07 9.64
N ILE A 153 -8.96 19.65 8.39
CA ILE A 153 -9.27 20.48 7.24
C ILE A 153 -10.79 20.55 7.08
N SER A 154 -11.30 21.76 6.80
CA SER A 154 -12.71 21.97 6.53
C SER A 154 -12.86 22.94 5.36
N PRO A 155 -13.61 22.58 4.33
CA PRO A 155 -14.32 21.31 4.12
C PRO A 155 -13.37 20.13 3.82
N LEU A 156 -13.83 18.88 4.07
CA LEU A 156 -13.11 17.69 3.65
C LEU A 156 -12.99 17.64 2.12
N PRO A 157 -11.92 17.06 1.58
CA PRO A 157 -11.79 16.83 0.14
C PRO A 157 -12.96 16.02 -0.42
N ARG A 158 -13.37 16.34 -1.64
CA ARG A 158 -14.46 15.61 -2.33
C ARG A 158 -14.03 14.30 -2.97
N ALA A 159 -12.73 14.14 -3.22
CA ALA A 159 -12.15 12.97 -3.85
C ALA A 159 -10.68 12.79 -3.49
N VAL A 160 -10.23 11.52 -3.43
CA VAL A 160 -8.83 11.13 -3.43
C VAL A 160 -8.55 10.30 -4.68
N ILE A 161 -7.46 10.60 -5.36
CA ILE A 161 -6.90 9.79 -6.45
C ILE A 161 -5.55 9.28 -5.96
N VAL A 162 -5.48 7.97 -5.66
CA VAL A 162 -4.25 7.27 -5.31
C VAL A 162 -3.55 6.85 -6.59
N GLY A 163 -2.31 7.26 -6.76
CA GLY A 163 -1.60 7.16 -8.05
C GLY A 163 -0.86 5.85 -8.29
N GLU A 164 -1.30 4.74 -7.70
CA GLU A 164 -0.72 3.41 -7.91
C GLU A 164 -0.78 2.93 -9.37
N PRO A 165 0.14 2.03 -9.80
CA PRO A 165 0.28 1.63 -11.20
C PRO A 165 -0.91 0.78 -11.70
N THR A 166 -1.86 1.43 -12.35
CA THR A 166 -3.06 0.83 -12.93
C THR A 166 -3.11 0.89 -14.46
N ASP A 167 -2.00 1.22 -15.13
CA ASP A 167 -2.01 1.58 -16.57
C ASP A 167 -2.96 2.75 -16.88
N MET A 168 -3.13 3.69 -15.96
CA MET A 168 -4.10 4.81 -16.03
C MET A 168 -5.57 4.36 -16.10
N LYS A 169 -5.89 3.13 -15.73
CA LYS A 169 -7.26 2.66 -15.58
C LYS A 169 -7.81 3.08 -14.23
N VAL A 170 -9.10 3.43 -14.19
CA VAL A 170 -9.77 3.75 -12.94
C VAL A 170 -10.10 2.47 -12.19
N VAL A 171 -9.62 2.37 -10.95
CA VAL A 171 -9.87 1.25 -10.04
C VAL A 171 -10.67 1.76 -8.85
N ASN A 172 -11.85 1.18 -8.62
CA ASN A 172 -12.75 1.55 -7.52
C ASN A 172 -12.88 0.45 -6.46
N ALA A 173 -12.06 -0.60 -6.56
CA ALA A 173 -12.05 -1.67 -5.59
C ALA A 173 -10.69 -2.35 -5.50
N HIS A 174 -10.21 -2.59 -4.28
CA HIS A 174 -9.06 -3.44 -4.04
C HIS A 174 -9.24 -4.29 -2.78
N LYS A 175 -8.53 -5.43 -2.71
CA LYS A 175 -8.58 -6.30 -1.53
C LYS A 175 -7.93 -5.62 -0.33
N GLY A 176 -8.47 -5.89 0.87
CA GLY A 176 -7.80 -5.56 2.12
C GLY A 176 -6.64 -6.52 2.41
N VAL A 177 -5.69 -6.09 3.23
CA VAL A 177 -4.54 -6.89 3.65
C VAL A 177 -4.54 -7.00 5.17
N PHE A 178 -4.47 -8.22 5.68
CA PHE A 178 -4.45 -8.50 7.12
C PHE A 178 -3.30 -9.46 7.40
N ALA A 179 -2.25 -8.98 8.05
CA ALA A 179 -1.03 -9.73 8.31
C ALA A 179 -0.84 -10.02 9.80
N TYR A 180 -0.40 -11.23 10.09
CA TYR A 180 -0.24 -11.73 11.46
C TYR A 180 1.05 -12.51 11.63
N ARG A 181 1.57 -12.50 12.87
CA ARG A 181 2.56 -13.45 13.36
C ARG A 181 1.90 -14.34 14.40
N THR A 182 2.06 -15.64 14.27
CA THR A 182 1.67 -16.59 15.30
C THR A 182 2.91 -17.26 15.86
N SER A 183 3.09 -17.19 17.17
CA SER A 183 4.17 -17.80 17.93
C SER A 183 3.60 -18.93 18.77
N VAL A 184 4.15 -20.14 18.59
CA VAL A 184 3.83 -21.33 19.36
C VAL A 184 4.95 -21.55 20.39
N LEU A 185 4.61 -21.44 21.68
CA LEU A 185 5.50 -21.71 22.80
C LEU A 185 5.23 -23.11 23.33
N GLY A 186 6.15 -24.02 23.08
CA GLY A 186 6.12 -25.39 23.53
C GLY A 186 6.89 -25.60 24.83
N PHE A 187 7.33 -26.84 25.08
CA PHE A 187 8.13 -27.22 26.25
C PHE A 187 9.27 -28.12 25.84
N GLU A 188 10.50 -27.64 26.11
CA GLU A 188 11.74 -28.30 25.69
C GLU A 188 11.99 -29.60 26.48
N ALA A 189 12.42 -30.64 25.78
CA ALA A 189 12.85 -31.91 26.35
C ALA A 189 13.81 -32.63 25.40
N HIS A 190 14.42 -33.71 25.86
CA HIS A 190 15.19 -34.58 24.98
C HIS A 190 14.28 -35.26 23.95
N SER A 191 14.69 -35.32 22.68
CA SER A 191 13.84 -35.82 21.59
C SER A 191 13.35 -37.27 21.75
N SER A 192 14.03 -38.10 22.55
CA SER A 192 13.58 -39.45 22.86
C SER A 192 12.45 -39.49 23.90
N ALA A 193 12.21 -38.39 24.63
CA ALA A 193 11.21 -38.29 25.69
C ALA A 193 10.02 -37.41 25.24
N THR A 194 9.39 -37.75 24.12
CA THR A 194 8.33 -36.95 23.48
C THR A 194 7.08 -36.75 24.36
N HIS A 195 6.88 -37.60 25.36
CA HIS A 195 5.74 -37.57 26.28
C HIS A 195 5.86 -36.50 27.39
N VAL A 196 7.06 -35.94 27.60
CA VAL A 196 7.29 -34.88 28.61
C VAL A 196 7.62 -33.52 27.99
N GLY A 197 7.67 -33.46 26.66
CA GLY A 197 7.91 -32.21 25.92
C GLY A 197 6.74 -31.84 25.03
N VAL A 198 6.66 -30.57 24.67
CA VAL A 198 5.65 -30.04 23.73
C VAL A 198 6.38 -29.45 22.52
N ASN A 199 6.27 -30.14 21.39
CA ASN A 199 6.99 -29.80 20.18
C ASN A 199 6.32 -28.61 19.44
N ALA A 200 6.88 -27.42 19.62
CA ALA A 200 6.33 -26.19 19.01
C ALA A 200 6.27 -26.26 17.48
N VAL A 201 7.23 -26.92 16.83
CA VAL A 201 7.26 -27.05 15.36
C VAL A 201 6.09 -27.91 14.86
N MET A 202 5.79 -29.02 15.55
CA MET A 202 4.69 -29.92 15.14
C MET A 202 3.33 -29.23 15.34
N TYR A 203 3.12 -28.49 16.42
CA TYR A 203 1.90 -27.75 16.65
C TYR A 203 1.77 -26.54 15.72
N ALA A 204 2.87 -25.84 15.40
CA ALA A 204 2.87 -24.81 14.38
C ALA A 204 2.50 -25.36 13.00
N ALA A 205 3.04 -26.54 12.62
CA ALA A 205 2.68 -27.20 11.38
C ALA A 205 1.18 -27.57 11.32
N GLN A 206 0.58 -27.98 12.45
CA GLN A 206 -0.88 -28.23 12.53
C GLN A 206 -1.68 -26.95 12.30
N LEU A 207 -1.28 -25.82 12.89
CA LEU A 207 -1.92 -24.51 12.66
C LEU A 207 -1.77 -24.03 11.21
N VAL A 208 -0.59 -24.23 10.61
CA VAL A 208 -0.35 -23.92 9.18
C VAL A 208 -1.19 -24.82 8.28
N SER A 209 -1.36 -26.10 8.62
CA SER A 209 -2.27 -27.01 7.89
C SER A 209 -3.71 -26.50 7.93
N TYR A 210 -4.18 -26.02 9.08
CA TYR A 210 -5.51 -25.46 9.21
C TYR A 210 -5.69 -24.17 8.40
N LEU A 211 -4.67 -23.29 8.33
CA LEU A 211 -4.70 -22.13 7.42
C LEU A 211 -4.80 -22.57 5.95
N SER A 212 -4.17 -23.67 5.57
CA SER A 212 -4.30 -24.24 4.22
C SER A 212 -5.72 -24.75 3.94
N GLU A 213 -6.39 -25.34 4.94
CA GLU A 213 -7.81 -25.74 4.84
C GLU A 213 -8.70 -24.49 4.68
N LEU A 214 -8.49 -23.44 5.50
CA LEU A 214 -9.21 -22.17 5.33
C LEU A 214 -9.00 -21.55 3.94
N ALA A 215 -7.78 -21.64 3.39
CA ALA A 215 -7.49 -21.16 2.03
C ALA A 215 -8.28 -21.96 0.98
N ALA A 216 -8.39 -23.28 1.15
CA ALA A 216 -9.19 -24.15 0.27
C ALA A 216 -10.69 -23.81 0.39
N ASP A 217 -11.20 -23.64 1.61
CA ASP A 217 -12.58 -23.22 1.85
C ASP A 217 -12.90 -21.90 1.13
N GLN A 218 -12.01 -20.89 1.22
CA GLN A 218 -12.22 -19.62 0.55
C GLN A 218 -12.29 -19.80 -0.98
N ARG A 219 -11.45 -20.61 -1.55
CA ARG A 219 -11.47 -20.89 -3.00
C ARG A 219 -12.74 -21.59 -3.44
N ASP A 220 -13.23 -22.52 -2.64
CA ASP A 220 -14.37 -23.37 -2.98
C ASP A 220 -15.70 -22.69 -2.67
N TYR A 221 -15.71 -21.76 -1.67
CA TYR A 221 -16.91 -21.06 -1.17
C TYR A 221 -17.39 -20.04 -2.15
N HIS A 222 -17.09 -19.57 -3.01
CA HIS A 222 -17.37 -18.81 -3.89
C HIS A 222 -18.26 -18.07 -4.51
N GLY A 223 -18.77 -17.15 -3.76
CA GLY A 223 -19.35 -15.93 -4.25
C GLY A 223 -18.38 -15.25 -5.22
N LYS A 224 -18.53 -15.56 -6.44
CA LYS A 224 -17.54 -15.31 -7.46
C LYS A 224 -17.49 -13.82 -7.75
N HIS A 225 -16.61 -13.14 -7.02
CA HIS A 225 -16.30 -11.73 -7.26
C HIS A 225 -15.45 -11.63 -8.53
N HIS A 226 -16.07 -11.87 -9.69
CA HIS A 226 -15.42 -11.95 -11.00
C HIS A 226 -14.56 -10.73 -11.40
N ARG A 227 -14.63 -9.66 -10.62
CA ARG A 227 -13.80 -8.47 -10.82
C ARG A 227 -12.37 -8.63 -10.29
N PHE A 228 -12.11 -9.61 -9.41
CA PHE A 228 -10.81 -9.87 -8.80
C PHE A 228 -10.15 -11.11 -9.38
N GLU A 229 -8.81 -11.13 -9.38
CA GLU A 229 -8.00 -12.30 -9.72
C GLU A 229 -6.98 -12.56 -8.61
N PRO A 230 -7.10 -13.68 -7.86
CA PRO A 230 -8.21 -14.63 -7.89
C PRO A 230 -9.52 -14.06 -7.31
N PRO A 231 -10.69 -14.63 -7.71
CA PRO A 231 -12.01 -14.07 -7.40
C PRO A 231 -12.54 -14.42 -5.99
N TYR A 232 -11.65 -14.62 -5.02
CA TYR A 232 -11.93 -14.98 -3.64
C TYR A 232 -10.90 -14.41 -2.68
N THR A 233 -11.21 -14.39 -1.39
CA THR A 233 -10.26 -14.04 -0.33
C THR A 233 -9.16 -15.07 -0.25
N THR A 234 -7.91 -14.65 -0.36
CA THR A 234 -6.74 -15.55 -0.31
C THR A 234 -6.15 -15.61 1.10
N VAL A 235 -5.65 -16.78 1.51
CA VAL A 235 -4.88 -16.98 2.75
C VAL A 235 -3.50 -17.51 2.36
N HIS A 236 -2.45 -16.94 2.94
CA HIS A 236 -1.07 -17.28 2.62
C HIS A 236 -0.20 -17.31 3.88
N VAL A 237 0.71 -18.30 3.94
CA VAL A 237 1.76 -18.38 4.98
C VAL A 237 3.10 -18.09 4.30
N GLY A 238 3.72 -16.97 4.68
CA GLY A 238 4.95 -16.47 4.03
C GLY A 238 6.23 -17.10 4.61
N THR A 239 6.30 -17.24 5.93
CA THR A 239 7.48 -17.78 6.61
C THR A 239 7.11 -18.66 7.77
N ILE A 240 7.96 -19.65 8.08
CA ILE A 240 7.90 -20.45 9.30
C ILE A 240 9.32 -20.71 9.79
N GLN A 241 9.57 -20.52 11.08
CA GLN A 241 10.87 -20.69 11.71
C GLN A 241 10.72 -21.31 13.10
N GLY A 242 11.52 -22.34 13.42
CA GLY A 242 11.48 -22.98 14.73
C GLY A 242 12.47 -24.11 14.89
N GLY A 243 12.73 -24.48 16.15
CA GLY A 243 13.69 -25.50 16.51
C GLY A 243 15.15 -25.05 16.48
N THR A 244 16.01 -25.79 17.21
CA THR A 244 17.43 -25.48 17.35
C THR A 244 18.33 -26.64 16.97
N ALA A 245 17.92 -27.90 17.25
CA ALA A 245 18.69 -29.11 16.94
C ALA A 245 17.77 -30.34 16.78
N LEU A 246 18.23 -31.34 16.04
CA LEU A 246 17.46 -32.55 15.75
C LEU A 246 17.06 -33.34 17.00
N ASN A 247 17.91 -33.36 18.03
CA ASN A 247 17.74 -34.17 19.24
C ASN A 247 17.13 -33.37 20.42
N ILE A 248 16.57 -32.21 20.18
CA ILE A 248 15.87 -31.37 21.18
C ILE A 248 14.44 -31.19 20.72
N ILE A 249 13.46 -31.35 21.59
CA ILE A 249 12.06 -30.99 21.33
C ILE A 249 12.00 -29.46 21.27
N PRO A 250 11.58 -28.85 20.12
CA PRO A 250 11.55 -27.40 19.95
C PRO A 250 10.60 -26.74 20.94
N LYS A 251 11.10 -25.75 21.68
CA LYS A 251 10.29 -24.94 22.59
C LYS A 251 9.62 -23.74 21.93
N GLU A 252 10.03 -23.39 20.70
CA GLU A 252 9.49 -22.23 20.00
C GLU A 252 9.42 -22.47 18.50
N CYS A 253 8.31 -22.04 17.90
CA CYS A 253 8.14 -21.94 16.46
C CYS A 253 7.22 -20.77 16.15
N SER A 254 7.58 -19.94 15.17
CA SER A 254 6.73 -18.85 14.73
C SER A 254 6.53 -18.89 13.21
N PHE A 255 5.40 -18.37 12.76
CA PHE A 255 5.11 -18.21 11.34
C PHE A 255 4.38 -16.91 11.08
N VAL A 256 4.60 -16.35 9.90
CA VAL A 256 3.94 -15.14 9.42
C VAL A 256 2.96 -15.51 8.32
N TRP A 257 1.76 -15.01 8.43
CA TRP A 257 0.66 -15.31 7.51
C TRP A 257 -0.21 -14.09 7.27
N GLU A 258 -0.91 -14.08 6.14
CA GLU A 258 -1.83 -13.02 5.77
C GLU A 258 -3.07 -13.57 5.05
N TYR A 259 -4.09 -12.74 4.97
CA TYR A 259 -5.18 -12.91 4.01
C TYR A 259 -5.45 -11.62 3.25
N ARG A 260 -5.82 -11.79 1.97
CA ARG A 260 -6.25 -10.70 1.09
C ARG A 260 -7.76 -10.75 0.97
N LEU A 261 -8.44 -9.84 1.69
CA LEU A 261 -9.88 -9.85 1.88
C LEU A 261 -10.61 -9.21 0.70
N ILE A 262 -11.62 -9.87 0.16
CA ILE A 262 -12.56 -9.28 -0.80
C ILE A 262 -13.37 -8.17 -0.10
N PRO A 263 -13.52 -6.97 -0.71
CA PRO A 263 -14.36 -5.92 -0.16
C PRO A 263 -15.78 -6.37 0.15
N GLY A 264 -16.29 -6.00 1.34
CA GLY A 264 -17.62 -6.36 1.80
C GLY A 264 -17.72 -7.70 2.55
N GLU A 265 -16.67 -8.51 2.58
CA GLU A 265 -16.59 -9.68 3.46
C GLU A 265 -16.24 -9.26 4.89
N ASN A 266 -16.57 -10.12 5.85
CA ASN A 266 -16.26 -9.86 7.26
C ASN A 266 -14.76 -10.02 7.53
N GLU A 267 -14.10 -8.91 7.88
CA GLU A 267 -12.65 -8.86 8.09
C GLU A 267 -12.15 -9.80 9.20
N ASP A 268 -12.95 -10.04 10.23
CA ASP A 268 -12.55 -10.88 11.37
C ASP A 268 -12.83 -12.38 11.17
N ALA A 269 -13.52 -12.76 10.11
CA ALA A 269 -14.02 -14.14 9.95
C ALA A 269 -12.88 -15.18 9.94
N ILE A 270 -11.81 -14.91 9.20
CA ILE A 270 -10.66 -15.83 9.07
C ILE A 270 -9.87 -15.87 10.38
N LEU A 271 -9.55 -14.70 10.95
CA LEU A 271 -8.84 -14.63 12.22
C LEU A 271 -9.61 -15.36 13.33
N LYS A 272 -10.92 -15.15 13.42
CA LYS A 272 -11.77 -15.80 14.42
C LYS A 272 -11.78 -17.33 14.28
N LYS A 273 -11.92 -17.85 13.05
CA LYS A 273 -11.84 -19.30 12.80
C LYS A 273 -10.48 -19.85 13.23
N PHE A 274 -9.40 -19.17 12.86
CA PHE A 274 -8.03 -19.57 13.22
C PHE A 274 -7.83 -19.53 14.75
N SER A 275 -8.21 -18.46 15.42
CA SER A 275 -8.07 -18.32 16.87
C SER A 275 -8.86 -19.38 17.61
N ASN A 276 -10.12 -19.63 17.24
CA ASN A 276 -10.92 -20.70 17.84
C ASN A 276 -10.25 -22.08 17.70
N TYR A 277 -9.72 -22.39 16.50
CA TYR A 277 -9.00 -23.64 16.30
C TYR A 277 -7.73 -23.74 17.17
N ALA A 278 -6.99 -22.66 17.27
CA ALA A 278 -5.79 -22.58 18.12
C ALA A 278 -6.13 -22.78 19.60
N GLU A 279 -7.18 -22.10 20.10
CA GLU A 279 -7.58 -22.09 21.50
C GLU A 279 -8.36 -23.34 21.93
N ASP A 280 -9.28 -23.84 21.09
CA ASP A 280 -10.21 -24.91 21.46
C ASP A 280 -9.67 -26.31 21.08
N VAL A 281 -8.78 -26.39 20.10
CA VAL A 281 -8.30 -27.70 19.57
C VAL A 281 -6.82 -27.93 19.82
N VAL A 282 -5.96 -26.94 19.60
CA VAL A 282 -4.50 -27.12 19.66
C VAL A 282 -3.96 -26.87 21.05
N LEU A 283 -4.26 -25.73 21.65
CA LEU A 283 -3.72 -25.34 22.97
C LEU A 283 -4.08 -26.32 24.09
N PRO A 284 -5.29 -26.91 24.19
CA PRO A 284 -5.60 -27.88 25.21
C PRO A 284 -4.68 -29.10 25.18
N LYS A 285 -4.36 -29.61 23.99
CA LYS A 285 -3.42 -30.76 23.82
C LYS A 285 -2.01 -30.42 24.27
N MET A 286 -1.57 -29.18 24.06
CA MET A 286 -0.27 -28.72 24.54
C MET A 286 -0.25 -28.63 26.07
N LYS A 287 -1.34 -28.17 26.67
CA LYS A 287 -1.49 -28.02 28.12
C LYS A 287 -1.63 -29.36 28.86
N GLU A 288 -2.06 -30.43 28.21
CA GLU A 288 -2.04 -31.79 28.81
C GLU A 288 -0.63 -32.20 29.24
N VAL A 289 0.42 -31.67 28.57
CA VAL A 289 1.83 -31.97 28.87
C VAL A 289 2.45 -30.87 29.73
N SER A 290 2.18 -29.59 29.45
CA SER A 290 2.78 -28.50 30.19
C SER A 290 1.88 -27.25 30.17
N GLU A 291 1.54 -26.71 31.33
CA GLU A 291 0.81 -25.46 31.50
C GLU A 291 1.60 -24.21 31.02
N GLN A 292 2.91 -24.34 30.82
CA GLN A 292 3.77 -23.24 30.38
C GLN A 292 3.69 -22.97 28.86
N THR A 293 2.82 -23.70 28.15
CA THR A 293 2.65 -23.58 26.71
C THR A 293 1.66 -22.49 26.32
N ALA A 294 1.88 -21.87 25.17
CA ALA A 294 1.01 -20.82 24.67
C ALA A 294 1.00 -20.78 23.13
N ILE A 295 -0.08 -20.23 22.57
CA ILE A 295 -0.19 -19.80 21.18
C ILE A 295 -0.53 -18.34 21.20
N ILE A 296 0.30 -17.49 20.61
CA ILE A 296 0.17 -16.04 20.61
C ILE A 296 0.08 -15.56 19.17
N THR A 297 -1.01 -14.87 18.81
CA THR A 297 -1.20 -14.29 17.49
C THR A 297 -1.22 -12.77 17.60
N GLU A 298 -0.29 -12.11 16.92
CA GLU A 298 -0.12 -10.67 16.89
C GLU A 298 -0.43 -10.13 15.48
N ARG A 299 -1.19 -9.03 15.39
CA ARG A 299 -1.41 -8.34 14.13
C ARG A 299 -0.17 -7.56 13.76
N LEU A 300 0.40 -7.80 12.59
CA LEU A 300 1.53 -7.06 12.04
C LEU A 300 1.11 -5.85 11.21
N GLY A 301 -0.04 -5.97 10.52
CA GLY A 301 -0.53 -4.89 9.67
C GLY A 301 -1.99 -5.09 9.26
N ARG A 302 -2.64 -3.99 8.90
CA ARG A 302 -3.98 -3.94 8.31
C ARG A 302 -4.03 -2.84 7.27
N VAL A 303 -4.37 -3.20 6.05
CA VAL A 303 -4.74 -2.26 5.00
C VAL A 303 -6.21 -2.49 4.69
N ALA A 304 -7.01 -1.45 4.85
CA ALA A 304 -8.44 -1.52 4.60
C ALA A 304 -8.73 -1.82 3.13
N PRO A 305 -9.74 -2.64 2.80
CA PRO A 305 -10.17 -2.80 1.42
C PRO A 305 -10.78 -1.51 0.88
N LEU A 306 -10.58 -1.24 -0.41
CA LEU A 306 -11.34 -0.20 -1.12
C LEU A 306 -12.64 -0.82 -1.62
N VAL A 307 -13.78 -0.23 -1.24
CA VAL A 307 -15.12 -0.73 -1.54
C VAL A 307 -15.76 0.16 -2.60
N PRO A 308 -16.38 -0.38 -3.67
CA PRO A 308 -17.12 0.43 -4.62
C PRO A 308 -18.24 1.22 -3.93
N GLU A 309 -18.29 2.52 -4.15
CA GLU A 309 -19.32 3.41 -3.59
C GLU A 309 -20.36 3.75 -4.67
N PRO A 310 -21.66 3.64 -4.38
CA PRO A 310 -22.68 4.17 -5.28
C PRO A 310 -22.49 5.68 -5.46
N ASP A 311 -22.61 6.15 -6.70
CA ASP A 311 -22.54 7.57 -7.06
C ASP A 311 -21.27 8.28 -6.56
N SER A 312 -20.15 7.57 -6.46
CA SER A 312 -18.87 8.10 -5.97
C SER A 312 -18.40 9.31 -6.79
N PRO A 313 -18.23 10.50 -6.17
CA PRO A 313 -17.69 11.65 -6.86
C PRO A 313 -16.23 11.44 -7.31
N ALA A 314 -15.45 10.63 -6.61
CA ALA A 314 -14.08 10.28 -7.00
C ALA A 314 -14.07 9.42 -8.27
N GLU A 315 -14.94 8.40 -8.34
CA GLU A 315 -15.07 7.54 -9.51
C GLU A 315 -15.57 8.33 -10.72
N THR A 316 -16.62 9.13 -10.55
CA THR A 316 -17.18 9.96 -11.61
C THR A 316 -16.13 10.92 -12.18
N LEU A 317 -15.38 11.60 -11.30
CA LEU A 317 -14.30 12.50 -11.71
C LEU A 317 -13.20 11.73 -12.45
N ALA A 318 -12.67 10.66 -11.86
CA ALA A 318 -11.57 9.91 -12.46
C ALA A 318 -11.93 9.28 -13.81
N MET A 319 -13.15 8.77 -13.97
CA MET A 319 -13.65 8.26 -15.26
C MET A 319 -13.70 9.34 -16.33
N MET A 320 -14.19 10.53 -15.99
CA MET A 320 -14.21 11.69 -16.89
C MET A 320 -12.78 12.08 -17.29
N LEU A 321 -11.85 12.15 -16.34
CA LEU A 321 -10.45 12.50 -16.61
C LEU A 321 -9.73 11.44 -17.45
N ALA A 322 -10.00 10.16 -17.22
CA ALA A 322 -9.43 9.05 -17.97
C ALA A 322 -10.09 8.82 -19.34
N GLY A 323 -11.27 9.44 -19.59
CA GLY A 323 -12.05 9.23 -20.81
C GLY A 323 -12.60 7.81 -20.92
N THR A 324 -13.01 7.23 -19.79
CA THR A 324 -13.58 5.86 -19.68
C THR A 324 -14.93 5.90 -18.96
N ASN A 325 -15.72 4.85 -19.14
CA ASN A 325 -16.98 4.63 -18.42
C ASN A 325 -16.95 3.32 -17.61
N ARG A 326 -15.78 2.78 -17.37
CA ARG A 326 -15.59 1.51 -16.66
C ARG A 326 -14.54 1.64 -15.58
N ALA A 327 -14.85 1.17 -14.37
CA ALA A 327 -13.89 0.94 -13.32
C ALA A 327 -13.53 -0.54 -13.20
N GLU A 328 -12.28 -0.80 -12.86
CA GLU A 328 -11.71 -2.12 -12.64
C GLU A 328 -11.52 -2.38 -11.13
N ALA A 329 -11.10 -3.60 -10.79
CA ALA A 329 -10.70 -4.00 -9.44
C ALA A 329 -9.32 -4.64 -9.49
N VAL A 330 -8.55 -4.50 -8.39
CA VAL A 330 -7.22 -5.08 -8.27
C VAL A 330 -7.09 -5.89 -6.98
N SER A 331 -6.19 -6.87 -6.99
CA SER A 331 -6.02 -7.78 -5.84
C SER A 331 -4.91 -7.35 -4.87
N TYR A 332 -4.11 -6.34 -5.21
CA TYR A 332 -3.18 -5.71 -4.27
C TYR A 332 -3.90 -4.65 -3.42
N GLY A 333 -3.38 -4.35 -2.23
CA GLY A 333 -3.89 -3.29 -1.37
C GLY A 333 -3.18 -1.98 -1.69
N THR A 334 -3.81 -0.86 -1.35
CA THR A 334 -3.26 0.50 -1.45
C THR A 334 -3.77 1.34 -0.28
N GLU A 335 -3.28 2.58 -0.15
CA GLU A 335 -3.82 3.54 0.83
C GLU A 335 -5.30 3.92 0.57
N GLY A 336 -5.87 3.54 -0.58
CA GLY A 336 -7.21 3.95 -1.00
C GLY A 336 -8.32 3.59 -0.01
N GLY A 337 -8.30 2.37 0.55
CA GLY A 337 -9.28 1.95 1.54
C GLY A 337 -9.18 2.74 2.86
N ILE A 338 -7.98 3.20 3.22
CA ILE A 338 -7.75 3.99 4.45
C ILE A 338 -8.32 5.40 4.30
N PHE A 339 -8.16 6.04 3.14
CA PHE A 339 -8.83 7.33 2.84
C PHE A 339 -10.35 7.18 2.83
N GLN A 340 -10.87 6.08 2.26
CA GLN A 340 -12.30 5.83 2.23
C GLN A 340 -12.88 5.60 3.63
N GLU A 341 -12.19 4.87 4.52
CA GLU A 341 -12.58 4.71 5.93
C GLU A 341 -12.60 6.06 6.68
N ALA A 342 -11.76 7.01 6.26
CA ALA A 342 -11.77 8.37 6.79
C ALA A 342 -12.89 9.26 6.23
N GLY A 343 -13.78 8.70 5.41
CA GLY A 343 -14.96 9.38 4.85
C GLY A 343 -14.67 10.21 3.59
N VAL A 344 -13.54 9.99 2.92
CA VAL A 344 -13.24 10.67 1.65
C VAL A 344 -13.40 9.68 0.49
N PRO A 345 -14.30 9.94 -0.48
CA PRO A 345 -14.47 9.12 -1.67
C PRO A 345 -13.14 8.94 -2.40
N THR A 346 -12.79 7.69 -2.74
CA THR A 346 -11.45 7.38 -3.21
C THR A 346 -11.47 6.42 -4.40
N VAL A 347 -10.55 6.63 -5.33
CA VAL A 347 -10.21 5.72 -6.43
C VAL A 347 -8.71 5.60 -6.57
N VAL A 348 -8.29 4.53 -7.24
CA VAL A 348 -6.88 4.33 -7.63
C VAL A 348 -6.77 4.55 -9.14
N CYS A 349 -5.84 5.41 -9.56
CA CYS A 349 -5.56 5.65 -10.98
C CYS A 349 -4.18 6.28 -11.13
N GLY A 350 -3.24 5.53 -11.66
CA GLY A 350 -1.88 6.02 -11.86
C GLY A 350 -1.13 5.34 -13.00
N PRO A 351 0.01 5.92 -13.39
CA PRO A 351 0.82 5.44 -14.50
C PRO A 351 1.65 4.24 -14.10
N GLY A 352 1.95 3.40 -15.09
CA GLY A 352 2.75 2.20 -14.90
C GLY A 352 1.89 0.95 -14.70
N ASN A 353 2.56 -0.18 -14.63
CA ASN A 353 1.92 -1.49 -14.53
C ASN A 353 2.44 -2.24 -13.30
N ILE A 354 1.55 -2.73 -12.47
CA ILE A 354 1.86 -3.45 -11.22
C ILE A 354 2.77 -4.68 -11.45
N LEU A 355 2.75 -5.27 -12.63
CA LEU A 355 3.62 -6.41 -12.96
C LEU A 355 5.10 -6.03 -13.02
N GLN A 356 5.43 -4.73 -13.06
CA GLN A 356 6.81 -4.23 -13.00
C GLN A 356 7.26 -3.92 -11.57
N ALA A 357 6.32 -3.72 -10.65
CA ALA A 357 6.60 -3.47 -9.25
C ALA A 357 7.38 -4.62 -8.59
N HIS A 358 8.22 -4.30 -7.61
CA HIS A 358 8.97 -5.24 -6.77
C HIS A 358 9.98 -6.15 -7.51
N ARG A 359 10.20 -5.96 -8.80
CA ARG A 359 11.12 -6.77 -9.62
C ARG A 359 12.44 -6.05 -9.89
N PRO A 360 13.52 -6.79 -10.16
CA PRO A 360 14.73 -6.19 -10.74
C PRO A 360 14.41 -5.61 -12.11
N ASN A 361 15.13 -4.55 -12.48
CA ASN A 361 14.92 -3.81 -13.72
C ASN A 361 13.50 -3.27 -13.91
N GLU A 362 12.88 -2.85 -12.80
CA GLU A 362 11.62 -2.12 -12.83
C GLU A 362 11.69 -0.97 -13.82
N TYR A 363 10.62 -0.77 -14.57
CA TYR A 363 10.54 0.29 -15.57
C TYR A 363 9.12 0.83 -15.70
N ILE A 364 9.02 2.04 -16.23
CA ILE A 364 7.77 2.61 -16.73
C ILE A 364 7.89 2.93 -18.21
N GLU A 365 6.85 2.65 -18.99
CA GLU A 365 6.74 3.17 -20.36
C GLU A 365 6.56 4.68 -20.31
N ILE A 366 7.32 5.44 -21.10
CA ILE A 366 7.20 6.92 -21.15
C ILE A 366 5.80 7.35 -21.57
N ALA A 367 5.12 6.52 -22.37
CA ALA A 367 3.73 6.74 -22.73
C ALA A 367 2.78 6.79 -21.51
N GLN A 368 3.08 6.04 -20.45
CA GLN A 368 2.30 6.07 -19.21
C GLN A 368 2.51 7.39 -18.45
N ILE A 369 3.74 7.91 -18.39
CA ILE A 369 4.01 9.24 -17.82
C ILE A 369 3.22 10.31 -18.59
N ASN A 370 3.23 10.24 -19.93
CA ASN A 370 2.50 11.18 -20.77
C ASN A 370 0.97 11.05 -20.59
N ALA A 371 0.46 9.84 -20.41
CA ALA A 371 -0.97 9.63 -20.14
C ALA A 371 -1.38 10.20 -18.76
N CYS A 372 -0.54 10.03 -17.74
CA CYS A 372 -0.73 10.65 -16.43
C CYS A 372 -0.67 12.18 -16.52
N GLU A 373 0.26 12.75 -17.29
CA GLU A 373 0.31 14.19 -17.54
C GLU A 373 -1.00 14.69 -18.14
N GLN A 374 -1.53 14.02 -19.16
CA GLN A 374 -2.79 14.42 -19.80
C GLN A 374 -3.98 14.29 -18.81
N PHE A 375 -4.02 13.24 -18.00
CA PHE A 375 -5.04 13.05 -16.97
C PHE A 375 -5.02 14.21 -15.95
N LEU A 376 -3.85 14.59 -15.43
CA LEU A 376 -3.71 15.69 -14.49
C LEU A 376 -3.95 17.05 -15.13
N ARG A 377 -3.63 17.26 -16.41
CA ARG A 377 -3.99 18.49 -17.13
C ARG A 377 -5.51 18.66 -17.24
N ARG A 378 -6.26 17.60 -17.53
CA ARG A 378 -7.73 17.64 -17.50
C ARG A 378 -8.26 17.94 -16.09
N LEU A 379 -7.61 17.40 -15.04
CA LEU A 379 -7.97 17.77 -13.67
C LEU A 379 -7.77 19.26 -13.41
N ILE A 380 -6.67 19.86 -13.89
CA ILE A 380 -6.41 21.31 -13.77
C ILE A 380 -7.51 22.11 -14.49
N GLU A 381 -7.90 21.72 -15.71
CA GLU A 381 -8.98 22.36 -16.46
C GLU A 381 -10.32 22.31 -15.71
N VAL A 382 -10.66 21.14 -15.14
CA VAL A 382 -11.87 20.96 -14.32
C VAL A 382 -11.78 21.83 -13.07
N ALA A 383 -10.66 21.82 -12.37
CA ALA A 383 -10.47 22.59 -11.14
C ALA A 383 -10.46 24.11 -11.35
N ALA A 384 -10.09 24.58 -12.56
CA ALA A 384 -10.14 25.99 -12.92
C ALA A 384 -11.56 26.49 -13.33
N THR A 385 -12.44 25.56 -13.77
CA THR A 385 -13.73 25.94 -14.37
C THR A 385 -14.95 25.62 -13.49
N GLN A 386 -14.87 24.61 -12.65
CA GLN A 386 -15.98 24.24 -11.77
C GLN A 386 -15.94 25.04 -10.46
N SER A 387 -16.86 25.98 -10.32
CA SER A 387 -17.31 26.42 -8.98
C SER A 387 -18.14 25.27 -8.36
N VAL A 388 -17.82 24.89 -7.17
CA VAL A 388 -18.51 23.87 -6.36
C VAL A 388 -19.91 24.36 -5.98
#